data_8fecaa3ccab657ccb7355731ecec35a0
#
_entry.id   8fecaa3ccab657ccb7355731ecec35a0
#
_cell.length_a   1.000
_cell.length_b   1.000
_cell.length_c   1.000
_cell.angle_alpha   90.00
_cell.angle_beta   90.00
_cell.angle_gamma   90.00
#
_symmetry.space_group_name_H-M   'P 1'
#
loop_
_entity.id
_entity.type
_entity.pdbx_description
1 polymer ?
#
loop_
_entity_poly.entity_id
_entity_poly.type
_entity_poly.pdbx_seq_one_letter_code
_entity_poly.pdbx_strand_id
1 'polypeptide(L)'
;MTGGTVIGYCSQIFGRRFSIIFISVIGGALLYPYTFTSSKALMAAAFFEQFCVQGAWGVIPIHLMELSPGSFRTFVVGTSYQLGNLASSASSTIESTLGSRFPLPPKGKVSRYKYGLVMCIFMGCVYLYVIVLTFVGPEYLKRSFDVQEDEDLSEAAGHETIDAALKRARGEIPDDGAEAEKATFAQES
;
A
#
# COMPACT_ATOMS: atom_id res chain seq x y z
N MET A 1 2.91 -16.42 -0.48
CA MET A 1 3.70 -15.88 0.65
C MET A 1 5.16 -15.62 0.31
N THR A 2 5.87 -16.50 -0.40
CA THR A 2 7.30 -16.34 -0.74
C THR A 2 7.62 -15.02 -1.48
N GLY A 3 6.80 -14.60 -2.44
CA GLY A 3 6.99 -13.35 -3.19
C GLY A 3 7.02 -12.11 -2.30
N GLY A 4 6.05 -12.00 -1.38
CA GLY A 4 5.98 -10.86 -0.44
C GLY A 4 7.19 -10.79 0.49
N THR A 5 7.66 -11.92 1.02
CA THR A 5 8.84 -11.96 1.89
C THR A 5 10.12 -11.59 1.15
N VAL A 6 10.34 -12.18 -0.02
CA VAL A 6 11.57 -11.93 -0.82
C VAL A 6 11.61 -10.48 -1.30
N ILE A 7 10.55 -10.00 -1.93
CA ILE A 7 10.53 -8.64 -2.47
C ILE A 7 10.44 -7.60 -1.35
N GLY A 8 9.73 -7.90 -0.25
CA GLY A 8 9.71 -7.07 0.95
C GLY A 8 11.10 -6.85 1.54
N TYR A 9 11.91 -7.91 1.63
CA TYR A 9 13.31 -7.81 2.05
C TYR A 9 14.17 -7.04 1.05
N CYS A 10 14.07 -7.35 -0.24
CA CYS A 10 14.79 -6.63 -1.29
C CYS A 10 14.45 -5.13 -1.31
N SER A 11 13.22 -4.76 -1.01
CA SER A 11 12.77 -3.37 -0.99
C SER A 11 13.44 -2.52 0.09
N GLN A 12 14.01 -3.14 1.13
CA GLN A 12 14.80 -2.43 2.15
C GLN A 12 16.17 -2.00 1.63
N ILE A 13 16.71 -2.72 0.64
CA ILE A 13 18.03 -2.48 0.06
C ILE A 13 17.92 -1.55 -1.15
N PHE A 14 16.99 -1.84 -2.06
CA PHE A 14 16.86 -1.14 -3.34
C PHE A 14 15.90 0.06 -3.31
N GLY A 15 15.15 0.22 -2.25
CA GLY A 15 14.09 1.22 -2.14
C GLY A 15 12.70 0.68 -2.43
N ARG A 16 11.68 1.30 -1.81
CA ARG A 16 10.28 0.84 -1.91
C ARG A 16 9.74 1.06 -3.32
N ARG A 17 9.92 2.25 -3.87
CA ARG A 17 9.45 2.63 -5.19
C ARG A 17 10.06 1.77 -6.28
N PHE A 18 11.40 1.64 -6.27
CA PHE A 18 12.10 0.84 -7.26
C PHE A 18 11.61 -0.60 -7.26
N SER A 19 11.44 -1.20 -6.08
CA SER A 19 10.97 -2.58 -5.95
C SER A 19 9.54 -2.77 -6.47
N ILE A 20 8.63 -1.84 -6.19
CA ILE A 20 7.24 -1.88 -6.72
C ILE A 20 7.25 -1.75 -8.23
N ILE A 21 7.96 -0.79 -8.79
CA ILE A 21 8.04 -0.57 -10.25
C ILE A 21 8.65 -1.80 -10.92
N PHE A 22 9.77 -2.30 -10.42
CA PHE A 22 10.48 -3.45 -10.98
C PHE A 22 9.60 -4.70 -11.04
N ILE A 23 8.94 -5.03 -9.92
CA ILE A 23 8.09 -6.22 -9.87
C ILE A 23 6.81 -6.06 -10.71
N SER A 24 6.28 -4.83 -10.82
CA SER A 24 5.12 -4.53 -11.66
C SER A 24 5.44 -4.62 -13.16
N VAL A 25 6.64 -4.22 -13.57
CA VAL A 25 7.10 -4.40 -14.96
C VAL A 25 7.25 -5.88 -15.30
N ILE A 26 7.84 -6.67 -14.40
CA ILE A 26 7.97 -8.12 -14.59
C ILE A 26 6.59 -8.79 -14.65
N GLY A 27 5.67 -8.47 -13.72
CA GLY A 27 4.30 -8.97 -13.72
C GLY A 27 3.56 -8.59 -15.01
N GLY A 28 3.67 -7.36 -15.46
CA GLY A 28 3.10 -6.92 -16.73
C GLY A 28 3.63 -7.69 -17.95
N ALA A 29 4.92 -8.03 -17.97
CA ALA A 29 5.51 -8.85 -19.04
C ALA A 29 5.04 -10.31 -18.99
N LEU A 30 4.85 -10.85 -17.78
CA LEU A 30 4.36 -12.22 -17.57
C LEU A 30 2.86 -12.39 -17.85
N LEU A 31 2.12 -11.30 -17.91
CA LEU A 31 0.68 -11.30 -18.14
C LEU A 31 0.30 -11.97 -19.49
N TYR A 32 1.10 -11.72 -20.53
CA TYR A 32 0.88 -12.33 -21.83
C TYR A 32 0.97 -13.87 -21.81
N PRO A 33 2.08 -14.50 -21.34
CA PRO A 33 2.15 -15.95 -21.25
C PRO A 33 1.12 -16.54 -20.27
N TYR A 34 0.82 -15.86 -19.18
CA TYR A 34 -0.22 -16.27 -18.23
C TYR A 34 -1.61 -16.38 -18.90
N THR A 35 -1.95 -15.41 -19.75
CA THR A 35 -3.32 -15.30 -20.30
C THR A 35 -3.54 -16.14 -21.55
N PHE A 36 -2.51 -16.32 -22.39
CA PHE A 36 -2.66 -16.94 -23.72
C PHE A 36 -2.05 -18.35 -23.84
N THR A 37 -1.27 -18.80 -22.86
CA THR A 37 -0.68 -20.14 -22.90
C THR A 37 -1.67 -21.19 -22.41
N SER A 38 -1.86 -22.26 -23.19
CA SER A 38 -2.78 -23.37 -22.89
C SER A 38 -2.06 -24.68 -22.55
N SER A 39 -0.76 -24.64 -22.23
CA SER A 39 0.06 -25.82 -21.99
C SER A 39 0.42 -25.97 -20.49
N LYS A 40 1.20 -26.99 -20.14
CA LYS A 40 1.75 -27.15 -18.77
C LYS A 40 2.55 -25.94 -18.29
N ALA A 41 3.07 -25.12 -19.21
CA ALA A 41 3.73 -23.85 -18.91
C ALA A 41 2.78 -22.81 -18.27
N LEU A 42 1.46 -22.99 -18.40
CA LEU A 42 0.48 -22.12 -17.72
C LEU A 42 0.65 -22.15 -16.19
N MET A 43 0.95 -23.30 -15.58
CA MET A 43 1.15 -23.38 -14.14
C MET A 43 2.39 -22.61 -13.71
N ALA A 44 3.47 -22.65 -14.50
CA ALA A 44 4.66 -21.87 -14.22
C ALA A 44 4.40 -20.35 -14.38
N ALA A 45 3.72 -19.95 -15.45
CA ALA A 45 3.34 -18.56 -15.68
C ALA A 45 2.45 -18.04 -14.55
N ALA A 46 1.45 -18.82 -14.12
CA ALA A 46 0.59 -18.49 -12.99
C ALA A 46 1.36 -18.34 -11.66
N PHE A 47 2.33 -19.22 -11.43
CA PHE A 47 3.17 -19.14 -10.23
C PHE A 47 3.99 -17.85 -10.20
N PHE A 48 4.66 -17.51 -11.30
CA PHE A 48 5.47 -16.29 -11.36
C PHE A 48 4.62 -15.03 -11.34
N GLU A 49 3.46 -15.02 -12.00
CA GLU A 49 2.52 -13.90 -11.94
C GLU A 49 2.04 -13.68 -10.50
N GLN A 50 1.63 -14.74 -9.82
CA GLN A 50 1.20 -14.66 -8.43
C GLN A 50 2.36 -14.26 -7.49
N PHE A 51 3.58 -14.64 -7.81
CA PHE A 51 4.78 -14.21 -7.08
C PHE A 51 4.97 -12.69 -7.21
N CYS A 52 4.79 -12.12 -8.40
CA CYS A 52 4.88 -10.69 -8.65
C CYS A 52 3.78 -9.90 -7.90
N VAL A 53 2.54 -10.36 -7.99
CA VAL A 53 1.40 -9.74 -7.28
C VAL A 53 1.64 -9.73 -5.77
N GLN A 54 2.04 -10.88 -5.21
CA GLN A 54 2.34 -10.99 -3.76
C GLN A 54 3.58 -10.19 -3.36
N GLY A 55 4.54 -10.05 -4.27
CA GLY A 55 5.70 -9.18 -4.08
C GLY A 55 5.31 -7.72 -3.92
N ALA A 56 4.47 -7.20 -4.80
CA ALA A 56 3.92 -5.85 -4.69
C ALA A 56 3.10 -5.66 -3.42
N TRP A 57 2.22 -6.61 -3.07
CA TRP A 57 1.45 -6.62 -1.83
C TRP A 57 2.32 -6.57 -0.57
N GLY A 58 3.51 -7.17 -0.59
CA GLY A 58 4.43 -7.13 0.54
C GLY A 58 5.06 -5.75 0.77
N VAL A 59 5.20 -4.94 -0.28
CA VAL A 59 5.88 -3.63 -0.23
C VAL A 59 4.91 -2.46 -0.09
N ILE A 60 3.76 -2.50 -0.77
CA ILE A 60 2.78 -1.40 -0.79
C ILE A 60 2.31 -0.98 0.60
N PRO A 61 1.90 -1.88 1.52
CA PRO A 61 1.47 -1.47 2.85
C PRO A 61 2.58 -0.79 3.66
N ILE A 62 3.82 -1.27 3.52
CA ILE A 62 4.97 -0.68 4.21
C ILE A 62 5.24 0.72 3.68
N HIS A 63 5.23 0.89 2.36
CA HIS A 63 5.40 2.20 1.72
C HIS A 63 4.31 3.18 2.13
N LEU A 64 3.06 2.72 2.23
CA LEU A 64 1.94 3.54 2.68
C LEU A 64 2.08 3.95 4.15
N MET A 65 2.60 3.07 5.01
CA MET A 65 2.89 3.42 6.41
C MET A 65 4.01 4.45 6.52
N GLU A 66 5.04 4.37 5.68
CA GLU A 66 6.15 5.33 5.65
C GLU A 66 5.71 6.73 5.15
N LEU A 67 4.66 6.79 4.31
CA LEU A 67 4.10 8.06 3.82
C LEU A 67 3.09 8.70 4.79
N SER A 68 2.56 7.92 5.73
CA SER A 68 1.47 8.37 6.62
C SER A 68 2.03 9.01 7.88
N PRO A 69 1.38 10.09 8.41
CA PRO A 69 1.69 10.63 9.73
C PRO A 69 1.55 9.58 10.83
N GLY A 70 2.36 9.66 11.88
CA GLY A 70 2.40 8.68 12.97
C GLY A 70 1.05 8.38 13.58
N SER A 71 0.32 9.43 13.96
CA SER A 71 -0.99 9.37 14.62
C SER A 71 -2.09 8.73 13.75
N PHE A 72 -2.01 8.86 12.43
CA PHE A 72 -3.04 8.39 11.50
C PHE A 72 -2.62 7.16 10.69
N ARG A 73 -1.46 6.61 10.93
CA ARG A 73 -0.85 5.52 10.14
C ARG A 73 -1.78 4.30 9.98
N THR A 74 -2.31 3.79 11.08
CA THR A 74 -3.22 2.65 11.07
C THR A 74 -4.53 2.95 10.34
N PHE A 75 -5.06 4.16 10.54
CA PHE A 75 -6.28 4.63 9.89
C PHE A 75 -6.09 4.73 8.37
N VAL A 76 -4.99 5.33 7.91
CA VAL A 76 -4.70 5.49 6.48
C VAL A 76 -4.54 4.13 5.80
N VAL A 77 -3.78 3.20 6.39
CA VAL A 77 -3.58 1.86 5.82
C VAL A 77 -4.89 1.09 5.79
N GLY A 78 -5.66 1.09 6.89
CA GLY A 78 -6.93 0.39 6.97
C GLY A 78 -7.97 0.93 5.98
N THR A 79 -8.12 2.26 5.92
CA THR A 79 -9.08 2.93 5.03
C THR A 79 -8.70 2.73 3.55
N SER A 80 -7.43 2.88 3.20
CA SER A 80 -6.94 2.65 1.84
C SER A 80 -7.17 1.22 1.39
N TYR A 81 -6.95 0.24 2.28
CA TYR A 81 -7.22 -1.16 2.00
C TYR A 81 -8.71 -1.41 1.72
N GLN A 82 -9.61 -0.85 2.53
CA GLN A 82 -11.05 -1.02 2.36
C GLN A 82 -11.58 -0.29 1.12
N LEU A 83 -11.09 0.91 0.82
CA LEU A 83 -11.42 1.61 -0.43
C LEU A 83 -10.92 0.83 -1.66
N GLY A 84 -9.75 0.22 -1.60
CA GLY A 84 -9.24 -0.67 -2.63
C GLY A 84 -10.15 -1.88 -2.85
N ASN A 85 -10.60 -2.53 -1.78
CA ASN A 85 -11.55 -3.64 -1.85
C ASN A 85 -12.90 -3.21 -2.44
N LEU A 86 -13.41 -2.04 -2.06
CA LEU A 86 -14.65 -1.48 -2.60
C LEU A 86 -14.52 -1.24 -4.12
N ALA A 87 -13.42 -0.61 -4.56
CA ALA A 87 -13.16 -0.39 -5.99
C ALA A 87 -13.01 -1.71 -6.75
N SER A 88 -12.31 -2.70 -6.17
CA SER A 88 -12.10 -4.01 -6.80
C SER A 88 -13.37 -4.85 -6.88
N SER A 89 -14.37 -4.60 -6.05
CA SER A 89 -15.65 -5.34 -6.09
C SER A 89 -16.39 -5.17 -7.43
N ALA A 90 -16.17 -4.06 -8.11
CA ALA A 90 -16.74 -3.80 -9.44
C ALA A 90 -15.99 -4.53 -10.57
N SER A 91 -14.77 -5.03 -10.35
CA SER A 91 -13.91 -5.61 -11.39
C SER A 91 -14.55 -6.83 -12.05
N SER A 92 -15.15 -7.73 -11.29
CA SER A 92 -15.82 -8.93 -11.79
C SER A 92 -17.00 -8.61 -12.71
N THR A 93 -17.76 -7.58 -12.40
CA THR A 93 -18.87 -7.10 -13.23
C THR A 93 -18.35 -6.47 -14.51
N ILE A 94 -17.29 -5.68 -14.45
CA ILE A 94 -16.63 -5.07 -15.60
C ILE A 94 -16.07 -6.15 -16.51
N GLU A 95 -15.33 -7.11 -15.99
CA GLU A 95 -14.76 -8.24 -16.76
C GLU A 95 -15.83 -9.09 -17.42
N SER A 96 -16.91 -9.40 -16.70
CA SER A 96 -18.05 -10.17 -17.24
C SER A 96 -18.75 -9.44 -18.38
N THR A 97 -19.03 -8.14 -18.18
CA THR A 97 -19.74 -7.31 -19.18
C THR A 97 -18.88 -7.08 -20.42
N LEU A 98 -17.59 -6.76 -20.23
CA LEU A 98 -16.66 -6.60 -21.35
C LEU A 98 -16.38 -7.94 -22.04
N GLY A 99 -16.23 -9.03 -21.29
CA GLY A 99 -16.01 -10.37 -21.83
C GLY A 99 -17.15 -10.80 -22.76
N SER A 100 -18.39 -10.50 -22.41
CA SER A 100 -19.56 -10.84 -23.22
C SER A 100 -19.60 -10.12 -24.59
N ARG A 101 -18.86 -9.02 -24.74
CA ARG A 101 -18.76 -8.27 -26.00
C ARG A 101 -17.79 -8.92 -27.02
N PHE A 102 -16.99 -9.90 -26.61
CA PHE A 102 -16.04 -10.61 -27.47
C PHE A 102 -16.43 -12.08 -27.63
N PRO A 103 -17.51 -12.40 -28.36
CA PRO A 103 -17.96 -13.78 -28.57
C PRO A 103 -16.94 -14.57 -29.37
N LEU A 104 -16.68 -15.80 -28.96
CA LEU A 104 -15.97 -16.81 -29.75
C LEU A 104 -16.98 -17.71 -30.47
N PRO A 105 -16.61 -18.32 -31.59
CA PRO A 105 -17.48 -19.28 -32.23
C PRO A 105 -17.88 -20.39 -31.23
N PRO A 106 -19.17 -20.69 -31.11
CA PRO A 106 -19.69 -21.64 -30.14
C PRO A 106 -19.12 -23.04 -30.40
N LYS A 107 -18.71 -23.74 -29.34
CA LYS A 107 -18.32 -25.14 -29.40
C LYS A 107 -19.46 -25.97 -28.83
N GLY A 108 -20.35 -26.49 -29.71
CA GLY A 108 -21.59 -27.17 -29.32
C GLY A 108 -22.65 -26.17 -28.80
N LYS A 109 -23.29 -26.48 -27.68
CA LYS A 109 -24.35 -25.65 -27.04
C LYS A 109 -23.84 -24.59 -26.09
N VAL A 110 -22.51 -24.45 -25.94
CA VAL A 110 -21.91 -23.53 -24.95
C VAL A 110 -21.36 -22.30 -25.64
N SER A 111 -21.85 -21.12 -25.23
CA SER A 111 -21.30 -19.83 -25.63
C SER A 111 -19.91 -19.63 -24.99
N ARG A 112 -18.95 -19.26 -25.80
CA ARG A 112 -17.56 -19.01 -25.35
C ARG A 112 -17.19 -17.56 -25.61
N TYR A 113 -16.42 -16.99 -24.68
CA TYR A 113 -15.99 -15.59 -24.73
C TYR A 113 -14.48 -15.49 -24.51
N LYS A 114 -13.85 -14.44 -25.06
CA LYS A 114 -12.40 -14.19 -24.92
C LYS A 114 -12.08 -13.50 -23.59
N TYR A 115 -12.46 -14.11 -22.47
CA TYR A 115 -12.16 -13.52 -21.15
C TYR A 115 -10.66 -13.27 -20.90
N GLY A 116 -9.77 -14.13 -21.43
CA GLY A 116 -8.34 -13.94 -21.32
C GLY A 116 -7.85 -12.60 -21.90
N LEU A 117 -8.41 -12.16 -23.03
CA LEU A 117 -8.06 -10.87 -23.61
C LEU A 117 -8.48 -9.71 -22.72
N VAL A 118 -9.69 -9.78 -22.18
CA VAL A 118 -10.24 -8.74 -21.28
C VAL A 118 -9.44 -8.66 -20.00
N MET A 119 -9.12 -9.81 -19.38
CA MET A 119 -8.26 -9.88 -18.20
C MET A 119 -6.86 -9.30 -18.47
N CYS A 120 -6.26 -9.64 -19.62
CA CYS A 120 -4.94 -9.12 -19.99
C CYS A 120 -4.94 -7.60 -20.10
N ILE A 121 -5.93 -7.02 -20.76
CA ILE A 121 -6.04 -5.56 -20.92
C ILE A 121 -6.30 -4.89 -19.56
N PHE A 122 -7.23 -5.43 -18.77
CA PHE A 122 -7.59 -4.87 -17.47
C PHE A 122 -6.41 -4.89 -16.48
N MET A 123 -5.77 -6.04 -16.32
CA MET A 123 -4.58 -6.17 -15.46
C MET A 123 -3.41 -5.33 -15.96
N GLY A 124 -3.21 -5.24 -17.28
CA GLY A 124 -2.20 -4.36 -17.88
C GLY A 124 -2.43 -2.88 -17.53
N CYS A 125 -3.66 -2.41 -17.57
CA CYS A 125 -4.03 -1.06 -17.14
C CYS A 125 -3.74 -0.85 -15.63
N VAL A 126 -4.05 -1.84 -14.80
CA VAL A 126 -3.77 -1.77 -13.35
C VAL A 126 -2.27 -1.71 -13.08
N TYR A 127 -1.45 -2.54 -13.73
CA TYR A 127 0.01 -2.47 -13.60
C TYR A 127 0.56 -1.10 -14.03
N LEU A 128 0.10 -0.59 -15.18
CA LEU A 128 0.50 0.74 -15.66
C LEU A 128 0.12 1.83 -14.64
N TYR A 129 -1.09 1.77 -14.10
CA TYR A 129 -1.57 2.71 -13.08
C TYR A 129 -0.68 2.66 -11.82
N VAL A 130 -0.35 1.47 -11.31
CA VAL A 130 0.54 1.32 -10.16
C VAL A 130 1.94 1.88 -10.44
N ILE A 131 2.50 1.62 -11.63
CA ILE A 131 3.81 2.14 -12.03
C ILE A 131 3.79 3.67 -12.06
N VAL A 132 2.78 4.28 -12.69
CA VAL A 132 2.68 5.74 -12.79
C VAL A 132 2.53 6.39 -11.42
N LEU A 133 1.63 5.87 -10.57
CA LEU A 133 1.45 6.38 -9.21
C LEU A 133 2.73 6.28 -8.37
N THR A 134 3.39 5.13 -8.44
CA THR A 134 4.63 4.91 -7.69
C THR A 134 5.76 5.80 -8.23
N PHE A 135 5.79 6.06 -9.53
CA PHE A 135 6.80 6.93 -10.13
C PHE A 135 6.62 8.41 -9.75
N VAL A 136 5.40 8.89 -9.65
CA VAL A 136 5.08 10.27 -9.26
C VAL A 136 5.18 10.49 -7.75
N GLY A 137 4.90 9.45 -6.94
CA GLY A 137 4.88 9.53 -5.49
C GLY A 137 6.25 9.86 -4.87
N PRO A 138 6.30 10.50 -3.69
CA PRO A 138 7.55 10.71 -2.95
C PRO A 138 8.08 9.41 -2.36
N GLU A 139 9.37 9.37 -2.02
CA GLU A 139 10.00 8.24 -1.34
C GLU A 139 10.61 8.70 -0.02
N TYR A 140 10.17 8.08 1.08
CA TYR A 140 10.67 8.32 2.44
C TYR A 140 11.35 7.07 3.01
N LEU A 141 12.31 6.52 2.24
CA LEU A 141 13.07 5.34 2.66
C LEU A 141 13.83 5.64 3.95
N LYS A 142 13.71 4.75 4.94
CA LYS A 142 14.38 4.85 6.25
C LYS A 142 13.94 6.03 7.12
N ARG A 143 12.77 6.60 6.90
CA ARG A 143 12.20 7.52 7.87
C ARG A 143 11.95 6.74 9.17
N SER A 144 12.69 7.07 10.23
CA SER A 144 12.50 6.41 11.52
C SER A 144 11.13 6.78 12.07
N PHE A 145 10.43 5.79 12.62
CA PHE A 145 9.10 6.01 13.20
C PHE A 145 9.17 6.96 14.40
N ASP A 146 10.29 6.97 15.09
CA ASP A 146 10.56 7.84 16.24
C ASP A 146 10.58 9.33 15.87
N VAL A 147 11.16 9.69 14.71
CA VAL A 147 11.21 11.10 14.24
C VAL A 147 9.82 11.62 13.88
N GLN A 148 8.90 10.76 13.41
CA GLN A 148 7.52 11.17 13.14
C GLN A 148 6.71 11.39 14.43
N GLU A 149 6.97 10.60 15.46
CA GLU A 149 6.34 10.77 16.76
C GLU A 149 6.78 12.10 17.41
N ASP A 150 8.06 12.44 17.29
CA ASP A 150 8.60 13.71 17.75
C ASP A 150 8.06 14.92 16.96
N GLU A 151 7.90 14.80 15.62
CA GLU A 151 7.28 15.83 14.79
C GLU A 151 5.80 16.01 15.15
N ASP A 152 5.04 14.93 15.31
CA ASP A 152 3.62 14.96 15.68
C ASP A 152 3.42 15.54 17.11
N LEU A 153 4.31 15.19 18.05
CA LEU A 153 4.30 15.75 19.40
C LEU A 153 4.62 17.25 19.39
N SER A 154 5.56 17.70 18.57
CA SER A 154 5.90 19.12 18.45
C SER A 154 4.77 19.93 17.81
N GLU A 155 4.07 19.37 16.84
CA GLU A 155 2.91 20.00 16.22
C GLU A 155 1.71 20.04 17.19
N ALA A 156 1.48 18.97 17.96
CA ALA A 156 0.42 18.89 18.96
C ALA A 156 0.68 19.81 20.19
N ALA A 157 1.94 20.01 20.54
CA ALA A 157 2.36 20.90 21.64
C ALA A 157 2.34 22.40 21.26
N GLY A 158 2.01 22.67 20.00
CA GLY A 158 1.99 24.03 19.49
C GLY A 158 3.35 24.66 19.47
N HIS A 159 3.81 25.71 19.57
CA HIS A 159 5.15 26.28 19.42
C HIS A 159 6.17 25.86 20.50
N GLU A 160 5.89 24.83 21.27
CA GLU A 160 6.88 24.29 22.22
C GLU A 160 7.99 23.55 21.46
N THR A 161 9.22 23.83 21.79
CA THR A 161 10.34 23.06 21.25
C THR A 161 10.26 21.63 21.79
N ILE A 162 10.61 20.63 20.97
CA ILE A 162 10.68 19.21 21.36
C ILE A 162 11.43 19.03 22.68
N ASP A 163 12.48 19.81 22.91
CA ASP A 163 13.25 19.84 24.16
C ASP A 163 12.43 20.24 25.39
N ALA A 164 11.50 21.18 25.25
CA ALA A 164 10.65 21.59 26.37
C ALA A 164 9.61 20.50 26.70
N ALA A 165 9.01 19.88 25.68
CA ALA A 165 8.08 18.78 25.89
C ALA A 165 8.77 17.54 26.49
N LEU A 166 9.95 17.18 26.02
CA LEU A 166 10.77 16.09 26.57
C LEU A 166 11.23 16.36 28.02
N LYS A 167 11.60 17.60 28.33
CA LYS A 167 11.99 18.00 29.72
C LYS A 167 10.82 17.92 30.68
N ARG A 168 9.61 18.32 30.25
CA ARG A 168 8.37 18.12 31.03
C ARG A 168 8.07 16.64 31.23
N ALA A 169 8.14 15.83 30.19
CA ALA A 169 7.91 14.38 30.25
C ALA A 169 8.91 13.66 31.17
N ARG A 170 10.14 14.19 31.32
CA ARG A 170 11.16 13.68 32.23
C ARG A 170 11.03 14.24 33.66
N GLY A 171 10.12 15.17 33.91
CA GLY A 171 9.97 15.81 35.21
C GLY A 171 11.09 16.79 35.53
N GLU A 172 11.87 17.25 34.56
CA GLU A 172 12.98 18.19 34.72
C GLU A 172 12.50 19.64 34.77
N ILE A 173 11.28 19.92 34.28
CA ILE A 173 10.62 21.20 34.33
C ILE A 173 9.28 21.03 35.05
N PRO A 174 8.92 21.88 36.02
CA PRO A 174 7.62 21.81 36.66
C PRO A 174 6.50 22.00 35.66
N ASP A 175 5.45 21.22 35.81
CA ASP A 175 4.24 21.39 35.01
C ASP A 175 3.50 22.63 35.59
N ASP A 176 3.57 23.73 34.85
CA ASP A 176 2.94 25.01 35.27
C ASP A 176 1.42 24.85 35.53
N GLY A 177 0.79 23.84 34.88
CA GLY A 177 -0.61 23.46 35.14
C GLY A 177 -0.82 22.86 36.53
N ALA A 178 0.10 22.03 37.02
CA ALA A 178 0.00 21.39 38.32
C ALA A 178 0.28 22.35 39.46
N GLU A 179 1.11 23.38 39.24
CA GLU A 179 1.34 24.44 40.22
C GLU A 179 0.15 25.42 40.31
N ALA A 180 -0.48 25.74 39.19
CA ALA A 180 -1.69 26.56 39.15
C ALA A 180 -2.87 25.87 39.87
N GLU A 181 -3.03 24.57 39.71
CA GLU A 181 -4.07 23.77 40.34
C GLU A 181 -3.82 23.69 41.87
N LYS A 182 -2.57 23.48 42.31
CA LYS A 182 -2.21 23.48 43.73
C LYS A 182 -2.39 24.85 44.37
N ALA A 183 -2.11 25.95 43.66
CA ALA A 183 -2.34 27.29 44.15
C ALA A 183 -3.83 27.61 44.30
N THR A 184 -4.68 27.11 43.44
CA THR A 184 -6.13 27.28 43.52
C THR A 184 -6.71 26.49 44.70
N PHE A 185 -6.27 25.27 44.95
CA PHE A 185 -6.67 24.46 46.10
C PHE A 185 -6.20 25.05 47.43
N ALA A 186 -5.04 25.74 47.48
CA ALA A 186 -4.54 26.38 48.65
C ALA A 186 -5.24 27.71 49.02
N GLN A 187 -5.97 28.31 48.08
CA GLN A 187 -6.78 29.49 48.30
C GLN A 187 -8.22 29.17 48.76
N GLU A 188 -8.71 27.96 48.57
CA GLU A 188 -10.05 27.51 48.98
C GLU A 188 -10.04 26.80 50.36
N SER A 189 -8.90 26.57 50.97
CA SER A 189 -8.77 25.99 52.33
C SER A 189 -8.42 27.04 53.39
#